data_da3957e337d89fd99dc9a445be65d453
#
_entry.id   da3957e337d89fd99dc9a445be65d453
#
_cell.length_a   1.000
_cell.length_b   1.000
_cell.length_c   1.000
_cell.angle_alpha   90.00
_cell.angle_beta   90.00
_cell.angle_gamma   90.00
#
_symmetry.space_group_name_H-M   'P 1'
#
loop_
_entity.id
_entity.type
_entity.pdbx_description
1 polymer ?
#
loop_
_entity_poly.entity_id
_entity_poly.type
_entity_poly.pdbx_seq_one_letter_code
_entity_poly.pdbx_strand_id
1 'polypeptide(L)'
;MKLSDYIFKTIVPKYAGFDAAHKEEHALTVIGQALELEEKRHSWLDTQSTEDIVPIWSEPINRDMLMTAAACHDLGLVNGRERHHLDSGEIIRADRNLLQWFTAEQIETIAQAAEDHRASGKTPPRSIYGMLIAEADRVIDQETIIRRTIQFGQKHYPELDHQGHMDRAVDHLKEKYGRGGYLKLWIPWSDNAVRLAALQDLIADTQALRKEVERISSMISSTVKEV
;
A
#
# COMPACT_ATOMS: atom_id res chain seq x y z
N MET A 1 -13.90 13.17 23.56
CA MET A 1 -12.90 13.48 22.52
C MET A 1 -13.52 13.13 21.18
N LYS A 2 -13.29 13.90 20.11
CA LYS A 2 -13.74 13.49 18.76
C LYS A 2 -12.85 12.37 18.22
N LEU A 3 -13.39 11.49 17.34
CA LEU A 3 -12.61 10.43 16.69
C LEU A 3 -11.38 11.01 15.95
N SER A 4 -11.57 12.10 15.19
CA SER A 4 -10.49 12.77 14.48
C SER A 4 -9.37 13.23 15.42
N ASP A 5 -9.70 13.77 16.61
CA ASP A 5 -8.69 14.13 17.61
C ASP A 5 -7.91 12.89 18.09
N TYR A 6 -8.59 11.77 18.28
CA TYR A 6 -7.94 10.51 18.67
C TYR A 6 -6.99 10.01 17.60
N ILE A 7 -7.44 9.98 16.35
CA ILE A 7 -6.61 9.54 15.21
C ILE A 7 -5.38 10.42 15.07
N PHE A 8 -5.56 11.75 14.95
CA PHE A 8 -4.44 12.64 14.60
C PHE A 8 -3.52 12.99 15.79
N LYS A 9 -4.02 12.90 17.02
CA LYS A 9 -3.24 13.26 18.22
C LYS A 9 -2.71 12.03 18.99
N THR A 10 -3.26 10.82 18.74
CA THR A 10 -2.87 9.63 19.50
C THR A 10 -2.38 8.49 18.60
N ILE A 11 -3.04 8.24 17.46
CA ILE A 11 -2.66 7.12 16.57
C ILE A 11 -1.51 7.53 15.65
N VAL A 12 -1.68 8.57 14.83
CA VAL A 12 -0.68 9.01 13.85
C VAL A 12 0.70 9.27 14.49
N PRO A 13 0.83 9.91 15.66
CA PRO A 13 2.14 10.12 16.28
C PRO A 13 2.91 8.86 16.64
N LYS A 14 2.27 7.69 16.74
CA LYS A 14 2.95 6.41 16.99
C LYS A 14 3.91 6.02 15.84
N TYR A 15 3.65 6.53 14.64
CA TYR A 15 4.47 6.29 13.46
C TYR A 15 5.85 6.97 13.52
N ALA A 16 6.06 7.97 14.38
CA ALA A 16 7.34 8.65 14.54
C ALA A 16 8.51 7.70 14.83
N GLY A 17 8.23 6.57 15.51
CA GLY A 17 9.21 5.53 15.85
C GLY A 17 9.57 4.56 14.74
N PHE A 18 8.85 4.55 13.61
CA PHE A 18 9.05 3.57 12.54
C PHE A 18 10.16 4.00 11.56
N ASP A 19 10.45 3.17 10.57
CA ASP A 19 11.46 3.46 9.55
C ASP A 19 11.06 4.62 8.63
N ALA A 20 12.00 5.13 7.84
CA ALA A 20 11.80 6.33 7.03
C ALA A 20 10.64 6.22 6.00
N ALA A 21 10.27 5.01 5.60
CA ALA A 21 9.18 4.77 4.65
C ALA A 21 7.79 4.72 5.30
N HIS A 22 7.74 4.60 6.64
CA HIS A 22 6.51 4.39 7.40
C HIS A 22 6.38 5.40 8.55
N LYS A 23 6.71 6.66 8.27
CA LYS A 23 6.53 7.78 9.21
C LYS A 23 5.09 8.29 9.21
N GLU A 24 4.80 9.26 10.06
CA GLU A 24 3.50 9.93 10.18
C GLU A 24 2.95 10.40 8.84
N GLU A 25 3.83 10.90 7.96
CA GLU A 25 3.48 11.37 6.62
C GLU A 25 2.92 10.23 5.74
N HIS A 26 3.45 9.01 5.87
CA HIS A 26 2.90 7.83 5.20
C HIS A 26 1.47 7.54 5.69
N ALA A 27 1.24 7.51 6.99
CA ALA A 27 -0.10 7.27 7.55
C ALA A 27 -1.10 8.32 7.07
N LEU A 28 -0.71 9.60 7.06
CA LEU A 28 -1.54 10.71 6.55
C LEU A 28 -1.83 10.56 5.06
N THR A 29 -0.85 10.13 4.27
CA THR A 29 -1.00 9.87 2.85
C THR A 29 -2.00 8.75 2.60
N VAL A 30 -1.90 7.62 3.32
CA VAL A 30 -2.82 6.48 3.17
C VAL A 30 -4.24 6.87 3.59
N ILE A 31 -4.41 7.66 4.65
CA ILE A 31 -5.72 8.21 5.04
C ILE A 31 -6.32 9.03 3.89
N GLY A 32 -5.55 9.99 3.34
CA GLY A 32 -6.01 10.84 2.25
C GLY A 32 -6.40 10.05 1.01
N GLN A 33 -5.55 9.12 0.58
CA GLN A 33 -5.79 8.26 -0.58
C GLN A 33 -7.00 7.33 -0.39
N ALA A 34 -7.18 6.74 0.79
CA ALA A 34 -8.33 5.88 1.07
C ALA A 34 -9.66 6.66 0.97
N LEU A 35 -9.70 7.88 1.53
CA LEU A 35 -10.87 8.75 1.46
C LEU A 35 -11.14 9.26 0.04
N GLU A 36 -10.09 9.56 -0.74
CA GLU A 36 -10.21 9.94 -2.14
C GLU A 36 -10.76 8.78 -3.01
N LEU A 37 -10.28 7.56 -2.79
CA LEU A 37 -10.78 6.37 -3.47
C LEU A 37 -12.26 6.12 -3.15
N GLU A 38 -12.67 6.31 -1.90
CA GLU A 38 -14.08 6.19 -1.51
C GLU A 38 -14.95 7.26 -2.18
N GLU A 39 -14.47 8.50 -2.27
CA GLU A 39 -15.16 9.59 -2.94
C GLU A 39 -15.32 9.35 -4.46
N LYS A 40 -14.27 8.92 -5.15
CA LYS A 40 -14.29 8.56 -6.58
C LYS A 40 -15.24 7.39 -6.88
N ARG A 41 -15.48 6.51 -5.92
CA ARG A 41 -16.33 5.32 -6.09
C ARG A 41 -17.73 5.65 -6.57
N HIS A 42 -18.36 6.67 -6.01
CA HIS A 42 -19.75 7.03 -6.37
C HIS A 42 -19.87 7.39 -7.84
N SER A 43 -18.99 8.30 -8.31
CA SER A 43 -18.97 8.68 -9.73
C SER A 43 -18.67 7.50 -10.65
N TRP A 44 -17.81 6.58 -10.22
CA TRP A 44 -17.51 5.38 -10.99
C TRP A 44 -18.72 4.44 -11.05
N LEU A 45 -19.41 4.17 -9.94
CA LEU A 45 -20.60 3.32 -9.89
C LEU A 45 -21.70 3.84 -10.82
N ASP A 46 -21.90 5.14 -10.90
CA ASP A 46 -22.88 5.78 -11.77
C ASP A 46 -22.61 5.54 -13.27
N THR A 47 -21.38 5.17 -13.64
CA THR A 47 -20.98 4.88 -15.03
C THR A 47 -21.07 3.40 -15.40
N GLN A 48 -21.27 2.51 -14.42
CA GLN A 48 -21.29 1.07 -14.65
C GLN A 48 -22.72 0.54 -14.90
N SER A 49 -22.82 -0.54 -15.69
CA SER A 49 -24.05 -1.30 -15.72
C SER A 49 -24.18 -2.13 -14.44
N THR A 50 -25.41 -2.36 -14.00
CA THR A 50 -25.68 -3.12 -12.76
C THR A 50 -25.10 -4.54 -12.81
N GLU A 51 -24.99 -5.13 -14.01
CA GLU A 51 -24.46 -6.47 -14.23
C GLU A 51 -22.92 -6.56 -14.09
N ASP A 52 -22.23 -5.44 -14.27
CA ASP A 52 -20.78 -5.35 -14.18
C ASP A 52 -20.26 -5.03 -12.76
N ILE A 53 -21.18 -4.65 -11.86
CA ILE A 53 -20.81 -4.28 -10.49
C ILE A 53 -20.68 -5.54 -9.62
N VAL A 54 -19.46 -5.80 -9.17
CA VAL A 54 -19.21 -6.81 -8.13
C VAL A 54 -19.85 -6.32 -6.82
N PRO A 55 -20.68 -7.14 -6.13
CA PRO A 55 -21.47 -6.70 -4.97
C PRO A 55 -20.67 -5.96 -3.89
N ILE A 56 -19.47 -6.43 -3.58
CA ILE A 56 -18.59 -5.81 -2.57
C ILE A 56 -18.26 -4.35 -2.89
N TRP A 57 -18.24 -3.96 -4.18
CA TRP A 57 -17.93 -2.58 -4.56
C TRP A 57 -19.09 -1.61 -4.31
N SER A 58 -20.32 -2.11 -4.15
CA SER A 58 -21.51 -1.29 -3.85
C SER A 58 -21.88 -1.26 -2.36
N GLU A 59 -21.15 -1.98 -1.50
CA GLU A 59 -21.41 -1.99 -0.05
C GLU A 59 -21.28 -0.58 0.55
N PRO A 60 -22.17 -0.20 1.49
CA PRO A 60 -22.07 1.09 2.16
C PRO A 60 -20.76 1.22 2.96
N ILE A 61 -20.12 2.37 2.86
CA ILE A 61 -18.86 2.65 3.55
C ILE A 61 -19.13 3.68 4.67
N ASN A 62 -18.70 3.34 5.88
CA ASN A 62 -18.56 4.28 6.97
C ASN A 62 -17.18 4.94 6.89
N ARG A 63 -17.14 6.24 6.58
CA ARG A 63 -15.88 7.00 6.40
C ARG A 63 -15.02 7.02 7.67
N ASP A 64 -15.63 7.01 8.85
CA ASP A 64 -14.92 6.98 10.13
C ASP A 64 -14.19 5.63 10.32
N MET A 65 -14.82 4.52 9.94
CA MET A 65 -14.17 3.21 9.93
C MET A 65 -13.01 3.17 8.93
N LEU A 66 -13.22 3.69 7.71
CA LEU A 66 -12.19 3.73 6.66
C LEU A 66 -10.98 4.55 7.11
N MET A 67 -11.20 5.75 7.64
CA MET A 67 -10.16 6.62 8.17
C MET A 67 -9.39 5.95 9.32
N THR A 68 -10.10 5.25 10.21
CA THR A 68 -9.47 4.54 11.33
C THR A 68 -8.64 3.36 10.85
N ALA A 69 -9.14 2.56 9.90
CA ALA A 69 -8.39 1.46 9.31
C ALA A 69 -7.11 1.96 8.63
N ALA A 70 -7.21 3.04 7.84
CA ALA A 70 -6.07 3.68 7.20
C ALA A 70 -5.04 4.19 8.21
N ALA A 71 -5.49 4.85 9.28
CA ALA A 71 -4.60 5.36 10.32
C ALA A 71 -3.87 4.26 11.10
N CYS A 72 -4.47 3.07 11.21
CA CYS A 72 -3.95 1.98 12.05
C CYS A 72 -3.26 0.86 11.27
N HIS A 73 -3.26 0.87 9.91
CA HIS A 73 -2.86 -0.27 9.09
C HIS A 73 -1.46 -0.80 9.38
N ASP A 74 -0.53 0.05 9.74
CA ASP A 74 0.88 -0.26 9.96
C ASP A 74 1.32 -0.18 11.44
N LEU A 75 0.41 -0.02 12.40
CA LEU A 75 0.77 0.06 13.82
C LEU A 75 1.56 -1.15 14.30
N GLY A 76 1.36 -2.31 13.71
CA GLY A 76 2.08 -3.54 14.02
C GLY A 76 3.56 -3.52 13.67
N LEU A 77 4.06 -2.51 12.93
CA LEU A 77 5.49 -2.31 12.69
C LEU A 77 6.29 -2.14 13.98
N VAL A 78 5.64 -1.79 15.09
CA VAL A 78 6.27 -1.76 16.43
C VAL A 78 6.88 -3.12 16.79
N ASN A 79 6.34 -4.23 16.28
CA ASN A 79 6.81 -5.60 16.48
C ASN A 79 7.69 -6.12 15.32
N GLY A 80 7.99 -5.28 14.32
CA GLY A 80 8.77 -5.63 13.14
C GLY A 80 7.93 -5.91 11.90
N ARG A 81 8.60 -6.06 10.75
CA ARG A 81 7.94 -6.09 9.42
C ARG A 81 7.28 -7.43 9.06
N GLU A 82 7.68 -8.52 9.66
CA GLU A 82 7.28 -9.85 9.20
C GLU A 82 5.77 -10.06 9.30
N ARG A 83 5.19 -9.72 10.44
CA ARG A 83 3.78 -9.91 10.78
C ARG A 83 3.02 -8.60 11.01
N HIS A 84 3.61 -7.44 10.66
CA HIS A 84 3.05 -6.12 11.00
C HIS A 84 1.55 -5.99 10.70
N HIS A 85 1.07 -6.54 9.58
CA HIS A 85 -0.34 -6.49 9.19
C HIS A 85 -1.24 -7.23 10.21
N LEU A 86 -0.85 -8.42 10.66
CA LEU A 86 -1.58 -9.19 11.69
C LEU A 86 -1.50 -8.48 13.05
N ASP A 87 -0.31 -8.02 13.41
CA ASP A 87 -0.08 -7.32 14.67
C ASP A 87 -0.85 -5.98 14.70
N SER A 88 -1.04 -5.30 13.55
CA SER A 88 -1.93 -4.14 13.44
C SER A 88 -3.37 -4.50 13.78
N GLY A 89 -3.88 -5.60 13.25
CA GLY A 89 -5.22 -6.11 13.60
C GLY A 89 -5.36 -6.41 15.10
N GLU A 90 -4.35 -7.03 15.71
CA GLU A 90 -4.33 -7.30 17.17
C GLU A 90 -4.34 -6.01 17.99
N ILE A 91 -3.55 -5.01 17.60
CA ILE A 91 -3.50 -3.68 18.25
C ILE A 91 -4.86 -2.98 18.16
N ILE A 92 -5.52 -3.03 17.01
CA ILE A 92 -6.85 -2.43 16.79
C ILE A 92 -7.89 -3.10 17.70
N ARG A 93 -7.94 -4.43 17.77
CA ARG A 93 -8.87 -5.18 18.65
C ARG A 93 -8.64 -4.89 20.12
N ALA A 94 -7.39 -4.67 20.51
CA ALA A 94 -7.03 -4.37 21.90
C ALA A 94 -7.33 -2.93 22.32
N ASP A 95 -7.54 -2.02 21.36
CA ASP A 95 -7.75 -0.60 21.66
C ASP A 95 -9.19 -0.31 22.11
N ARG A 96 -9.39 -0.34 23.43
CA ARG A 96 -10.70 -0.08 24.04
C ARG A 96 -11.23 1.33 23.83
N ASN A 97 -10.39 2.29 23.44
CA ASN A 97 -10.89 3.65 23.16
C ASN A 97 -11.79 3.66 21.94
N LEU A 98 -11.57 2.76 20.97
CA LEU A 98 -12.39 2.67 19.77
C LEU A 98 -13.85 2.34 20.06
N LEU A 99 -14.18 1.70 21.20
CA LEU A 99 -15.55 1.43 21.64
C LEU A 99 -16.36 2.72 21.93
N GLN A 100 -15.72 3.89 21.99
CA GLN A 100 -16.43 5.17 22.09
C GLN A 100 -17.13 5.57 20.78
N TRP A 101 -16.72 5.01 19.65
CA TRP A 101 -17.21 5.38 18.31
C TRP A 101 -17.74 4.20 17.50
N PHE A 102 -17.27 2.98 17.80
CA PHE A 102 -17.55 1.78 17.00
C PHE A 102 -18.08 0.64 17.86
N THR A 103 -18.93 -0.20 17.28
CA THR A 103 -19.29 -1.49 17.86
C THR A 103 -18.14 -2.48 17.76
N ALA A 104 -18.19 -3.58 18.50
CA ALA A 104 -17.18 -4.64 18.41
C ALA A 104 -17.06 -5.23 17.00
N GLU A 105 -18.17 -5.36 16.28
CA GLU A 105 -18.20 -5.84 14.88
C GLU A 105 -17.53 -4.85 13.92
N GLN A 106 -17.74 -3.55 14.13
CA GLN A 106 -17.07 -2.52 13.34
C GLN A 106 -15.56 -2.49 13.62
N ILE A 107 -15.14 -2.65 14.88
CA ILE A 107 -13.73 -2.77 15.25
C ILE A 107 -13.10 -4.01 14.59
N GLU A 108 -13.81 -5.14 14.55
CA GLU A 108 -13.35 -6.33 13.85
C GLU A 108 -13.15 -6.07 12.34
N THR A 109 -14.09 -5.37 11.69
CA THR A 109 -13.96 -4.99 10.28
C THR A 109 -12.76 -4.07 10.05
N ILE A 110 -12.52 -3.09 10.93
CA ILE A 110 -11.36 -2.20 10.88
C ILE A 110 -10.06 -2.99 11.03
N ALA A 111 -10.00 -3.93 11.99
CA ALA A 111 -8.86 -4.80 12.21
C ALA A 111 -8.56 -5.69 11.00
N GLN A 112 -9.59 -6.30 10.44
CA GLN A 112 -9.47 -7.11 9.22
C GLN A 112 -8.97 -6.31 8.02
N ALA A 113 -9.41 -5.05 7.87
CA ALA A 113 -8.94 -4.19 6.80
C ALA A 113 -7.44 -3.89 6.91
N ALA A 114 -6.94 -3.69 8.15
CA ALA A 114 -5.51 -3.55 8.40
C ALA A 114 -4.73 -4.85 8.12
N GLU A 115 -5.29 -6.02 8.46
CA GLU A 115 -4.66 -7.31 8.15
C GLU A 115 -4.55 -7.58 6.64
N ASP A 116 -5.54 -7.14 5.88
CA ASP A 116 -5.69 -7.44 4.45
C ASP A 116 -4.84 -6.53 3.54
N HIS A 117 -4.21 -5.45 4.06
CA HIS A 117 -3.51 -4.47 3.22
C HIS A 117 -2.25 -5.02 2.53
N ARG A 118 -1.64 -6.08 3.07
CA ARG A 118 -0.33 -6.56 2.61
C ARG A 118 -0.35 -7.02 1.15
N ALA A 119 0.53 -6.46 0.32
CA ALA A 119 0.62 -6.76 -1.11
C ALA A 119 0.92 -8.22 -1.45
N SER A 120 1.63 -8.95 -0.57
CA SER A 120 1.95 -10.38 -0.72
C SER A 120 0.88 -11.31 -0.17
N GLY A 121 -0.27 -10.80 0.25
CA GLY A 121 -1.42 -11.60 0.67
C GLY A 121 -1.88 -12.54 -0.46
N LYS A 122 -2.12 -13.80 -0.14
CA LYS A 122 -2.55 -14.80 -1.13
C LYS A 122 -4.06 -14.78 -1.38
N THR A 123 -4.82 -14.25 -0.44
CA THR A 123 -6.29 -14.17 -0.49
C THR A 123 -6.74 -12.75 -0.79
N PRO A 124 -7.88 -12.58 -1.49
CA PRO A 124 -8.49 -11.26 -1.61
C PRO A 124 -8.81 -10.65 -0.25
N PRO A 125 -8.78 -9.31 -0.12
CA PRO A 125 -9.27 -8.64 1.07
C PRO A 125 -10.72 -9.01 1.37
N ARG A 126 -11.04 -9.18 2.65
CA ARG A 126 -12.35 -9.68 3.15
C ARG A 126 -13.50 -8.66 3.01
N SER A 127 -13.18 -7.39 2.83
CA SER A 127 -14.16 -6.31 2.77
C SER A 127 -13.70 -5.20 1.82
N ILE A 128 -14.64 -4.33 1.44
CA ILE A 128 -14.33 -3.11 0.69
C ILE A 128 -13.31 -2.23 1.43
N TYR A 129 -13.34 -2.21 2.76
CA TYR A 129 -12.35 -1.49 3.57
C TYR A 129 -10.94 -2.03 3.34
N GLY A 130 -10.77 -3.36 3.41
CA GLY A 130 -9.48 -4.01 3.13
C GLY A 130 -8.98 -3.73 1.72
N MET A 131 -9.88 -3.74 0.72
CA MET A 131 -9.53 -3.39 -0.67
C MET A 131 -9.05 -1.95 -0.79
N LEU A 132 -9.75 -1.00 -0.17
CA LEU A 132 -9.42 0.42 -0.20
C LEU A 132 -8.09 0.70 0.52
N ILE A 133 -7.85 0.10 1.68
CA ILE A 133 -6.58 0.27 2.41
C ILE A 133 -5.42 -0.35 1.62
N ALA A 134 -5.61 -1.57 1.11
CA ALA A 134 -4.59 -2.22 0.28
C ALA A 134 -4.24 -1.41 -0.98
N GLU A 135 -5.21 -0.73 -1.58
CA GLU A 135 -5.01 0.13 -2.73
C GLU A 135 -4.35 1.46 -2.34
N ALA A 136 -4.82 2.09 -1.26
CA ALA A 136 -4.31 3.37 -0.75
C ALA A 136 -2.85 3.28 -0.29
N ASP A 137 -2.44 2.14 0.28
CA ASP A 137 -1.04 1.90 0.67
C ASP A 137 -0.10 1.67 -0.54
N ARG A 138 -0.64 1.45 -1.74
CA ARG A 138 0.14 1.19 -2.94
C ARG A 138 0.36 2.45 -3.77
N VAL A 139 1.59 2.91 -3.80
CA VAL A 139 2.00 3.94 -4.76
C VAL A 139 2.58 3.25 -5.99
N ILE A 140 1.83 3.26 -7.09
CA ILE A 140 2.31 2.76 -8.38
C ILE A 140 2.92 3.95 -9.14
N ASP A 141 4.20 4.17 -8.90
CA ASP A 141 5.04 5.11 -9.65
C ASP A 141 6.27 4.37 -10.15
N GLN A 142 6.47 4.37 -11.47
CA GLN A 142 7.50 3.56 -12.13
C GLN A 142 8.91 3.86 -11.60
N GLU A 143 9.27 5.15 -11.53
CA GLU A 143 10.62 5.54 -11.09
C GLU A 143 10.85 5.19 -9.62
N THR A 144 9.88 5.50 -8.76
CA THR A 144 9.95 5.18 -7.33
C THR A 144 10.06 3.68 -7.09
N ILE A 145 9.28 2.86 -7.81
CA ILE A 145 9.32 1.40 -7.70
C ILE A 145 10.71 0.87 -8.10
N ILE A 146 11.24 1.28 -9.24
CA ILE A 146 12.55 0.83 -9.72
C ILE A 146 13.64 1.30 -8.75
N ARG A 147 13.64 2.55 -8.35
CA ARG A 147 14.58 3.14 -7.40
C ARG A 147 14.61 2.38 -6.08
N ARG A 148 13.46 2.14 -5.46
CA ARG A 148 13.34 1.38 -4.20
C ARG A 148 13.80 -0.07 -4.36
N THR A 149 13.54 -0.70 -5.51
CA THR A 149 13.97 -2.07 -5.79
C THR A 149 15.48 -2.18 -5.86
N ILE A 150 16.16 -1.21 -6.50
CA ILE A 150 17.63 -1.14 -6.57
C ILE A 150 18.20 -0.89 -5.18
N GLN A 151 17.72 0.13 -4.48
CA GLN A 151 18.21 0.50 -3.13
C GLN A 151 18.04 -0.63 -2.12
N PHE A 152 16.91 -1.36 -2.19
CA PHE A 152 16.71 -2.55 -1.37
C PHE A 152 17.76 -3.62 -1.66
N GLY A 153 18.05 -3.87 -2.94
CA GLY A 153 19.10 -4.80 -3.36
C GLY A 153 20.46 -4.42 -2.79
N GLN A 154 20.88 -3.18 -3.00
CA GLN A 154 22.16 -2.67 -2.51
C GLN A 154 22.33 -2.78 -0.98
N LYS A 155 21.22 -2.57 -0.23
CA LYS A 155 21.24 -2.66 1.23
C LYS A 155 21.28 -4.09 1.75
N HIS A 156 20.56 -5.02 1.12
CA HIS A 156 20.33 -6.36 1.67
C HIS A 156 21.15 -7.47 1.01
N TYR A 157 21.82 -7.19 -0.10
CA TYR A 157 22.67 -8.12 -0.86
C TYR A 157 24.00 -7.45 -1.21
N PRO A 158 24.77 -6.99 -0.19
CA PRO A 158 26.02 -6.22 -0.43
C PRO A 158 27.10 -7.00 -1.15
N GLU A 159 26.95 -8.33 -1.24
CA GLU A 159 27.87 -9.22 -1.97
C GLU A 159 27.71 -9.18 -3.49
N LEU A 160 26.60 -8.62 -4.00
CA LEU A 160 26.36 -8.52 -5.44
C LEU A 160 27.16 -7.37 -6.05
N ASP A 161 27.72 -7.63 -7.22
CA ASP A 161 28.27 -6.57 -8.05
C ASP A 161 27.16 -5.75 -8.74
N HIS A 162 27.56 -4.73 -9.51
CA HIS A 162 26.60 -3.86 -10.21
C HIS A 162 25.66 -4.67 -11.10
N GLN A 163 26.19 -5.61 -11.90
CA GLN A 163 25.37 -6.43 -12.80
C GLN A 163 24.39 -7.32 -12.02
N GLY A 164 24.84 -7.92 -10.92
CA GLY A 164 24.00 -8.72 -10.05
C GLY A 164 22.84 -7.92 -9.44
N HIS A 165 23.06 -6.66 -9.05
CA HIS A 165 22.00 -5.77 -8.58
C HIS A 165 20.98 -5.44 -9.69
N MET A 166 21.46 -5.24 -10.94
CA MET A 166 20.58 -4.97 -12.08
C MET A 166 19.71 -6.19 -12.41
N ASP A 167 20.32 -7.37 -12.49
CA ASP A 167 19.60 -8.63 -12.78
C ASP A 167 18.57 -8.92 -11.70
N ARG A 168 18.94 -8.81 -10.43
CA ARG A 168 18.02 -8.96 -9.30
C ARG A 168 16.86 -7.97 -9.37
N ALA A 169 17.12 -6.70 -9.71
CA ALA A 169 16.08 -5.70 -9.81
C ALA A 169 15.09 -6.04 -10.92
N VAL A 170 15.58 -6.41 -12.10
CA VAL A 170 14.74 -6.85 -13.24
C VAL A 170 13.88 -8.06 -12.87
N ASP A 171 14.45 -9.08 -12.23
CA ASP A 171 13.74 -10.29 -11.85
C ASP A 171 12.66 -9.98 -10.81
N HIS A 172 12.96 -9.19 -9.79
CA HIS A 172 11.98 -8.78 -8.80
C HIS A 172 10.83 -7.96 -9.39
N LEU A 173 11.12 -7.05 -10.33
CA LEU A 173 10.10 -6.27 -11.02
C LEU A 173 9.16 -7.17 -11.82
N LYS A 174 9.69 -8.17 -12.54
CA LYS A 174 8.90 -9.18 -13.26
C LYS A 174 8.04 -10.01 -12.32
N GLU A 175 8.64 -10.52 -11.24
CA GLU A 175 7.96 -11.37 -10.27
C GLU A 175 6.81 -10.65 -9.55
N LYS A 176 7.01 -9.40 -9.17
CA LYS A 176 6.03 -8.65 -8.40
C LYS A 176 5.02 -7.91 -9.25
N TYR A 177 5.48 -7.17 -10.26
CA TYR A 177 4.67 -6.21 -11.01
C TYR A 177 4.32 -6.68 -12.43
N GLY A 178 4.99 -7.70 -12.98
CA GLY A 178 4.68 -8.24 -14.30
C GLY A 178 3.23 -8.70 -14.43
N ARG A 179 2.73 -8.92 -15.65
CA ARG A 179 1.32 -9.32 -15.90
C ARG A 179 0.91 -10.60 -15.16
N GLY A 180 1.84 -11.51 -14.89
CA GLY A 180 1.66 -12.70 -14.04
C GLY A 180 2.13 -12.53 -12.60
N GLY A 181 2.52 -11.33 -12.19
CA GLY A 181 3.11 -11.04 -10.88
C GLY A 181 2.13 -11.18 -9.72
N TYR A 182 2.70 -11.22 -8.52
CA TYR A 182 1.89 -11.43 -7.32
C TYR A 182 1.18 -10.16 -6.82
N LEU A 183 1.56 -8.95 -7.27
CA LEU A 183 0.82 -7.73 -6.93
C LEU A 183 -0.56 -7.77 -7.58
N LYS A 184 -1.59 -7.62 -6.77
CA LYS A 184 -2.99 -7.52 -7.22
C LYS A 184 -3.56 -6.18 -6.81
N LEU A 185 -4.32 -5.56 -7.71
CA LEU A 185 -5.14 -4.38 -7.45
C LEU A 185 -6.60 -4.82 -7.34
N TRP A 186 -7.34 -4.18 -6.45
CA TRP A 186 -8.71 -4.58 -6.12
C TRP A 186 -9.75 -3.52 -6.45
N ILE A 187 -9.30 -2.30 -6.78
CA ILE A 187 -10.15 -1.12 -6.98
C ILE A 187 -10.10 -0.68 -8.44
N PRO A 188 -11.14 -0.96 -9.25
CA PRO A 188 -11.11 -0.68 -10.69
C PRO A 188 -11.15 0.82 -11.04
N TRP A 189 -11.60 1.68 -10.11
CA TRP A 189 -11.61 3.15 -10.29
C TRP A 189 -10.33 3.83 -9.77
N SER A 190 -9.33 3.05 -9.39
CA SER A 190 -8.03 3.58 -8.97
C SER A 190 -7.13 3.90 -10.16
N ASP A 191 -6.44 5.03 -10.09
CA ASP A 191 -5.40 5.40 -11.06
C ASP A 191 -4.24 4.40 -11.08
N ASN A 192 -4.06 3.62 -10.02
CA ASN A 192 -3.03 2.58 -9.95
C ASN A 192 -3.19 1.51 -11.03
N ALA A 193 -4.42 1.21 -11.48
CA ALA A 193 -4.66 0.24 -12.56
C ALA A 193 -4.00 0.71 -13.87
N VAL A 194 -4.16 1.98 -14.22
CA VAL A 194 -3.56 2.57 -15.43
C VAL A 194 -2.03 2.63 -15.29
N ARG A 195 -1.53 3.06 -14.13
CA ARG A 195 -0.09 3.16 -13.85
C ARG A 195 0.58 1.79 -13.85
N LEU A 196 -0.10 0.76 -13.27
CA LEU A 196 0.41 -0.60 -13.30
C LEU A 196 0.45 -1.18 -14.71
N ALA A 197 -0.56 -0.91 -15.54
CA ALA A 197 -0.56 -1.34 -16.93
C ALA A 197 0.63 -0.76 -17.70
N ALA A 198 0.94 0.53 -17.55
CA ALA A 198 2.10 1.16 -18.15
C ALA A 198 3.43 0.53 -17.67
N LEU A 199 3.55 0.26 -16.37
CA LEU A 199 4.71 -0.44 -15.82
C LEU A 199 4.83 -1.88 -16.36
N GLN A 200 3.72 -2.58 -16.53
CA GLN A 200 3.68 -3.92 -17.11
C GLN A 200 4.10 -3.95 -18.57
N ASP A 201 3.77 -2.93 -19.35
CA ASP A 201 4.23 -2.78 -20.73
C ASP A 201 5.75 -2.59 -20.79
N LEU A 202 6.33 -1.78 -19.90
CA LEU A 202 7.78 -1.65 -19.77
C LEU A 202 8.43 -2.99 -19.36
N ILE A 203 7.84 -3.70 -18.39
CA ILE A 203 8.36 -4.99 -17.89
C ILE A 203 8.33 -6.07 -18.97
N ALA A 204 7.35 -6.05 -19.87
CA ALA A 204 7.22 -7.00 -20.98
C ALA A 204 8.38 -6.87 -21.99
N ASP A 205 8.92 -5.66 -22.19
CA ASP A 205 10.13 -5.43 -22.97
C ASP A 205 11.36 -5.49 -22.04
N THR A 206 11.99 -6.66 -21.98
CA THR A 206 13.16 -6.88 -21.12
C THR A 206 14.33 -5.95 -21.44
N GLN A 207 14.51 -5.52 -22.69
CA GLN A 207 15.59 -4.62 -23.08
C GLN A 207 15.31 -3.19 -22.61
N ALA A 208 14.08 -2.71 -22.81
CA ALA A 208 13.64 -1.42 -22.32
C ALA A 208 13.70 -1.35 -20.79
N LEU A 209 13.23 -2.40 -20.09
CA LEU A 209 13.29 -2.50 -18.64
C LEU A 209 14.73 -2.42 -18.12
N ARG A 210 15.68 -3.19 -18.70
CA ARG A 210 17.10 -3.14 -18.31
C ARG A 210 17.69 -1.75 -18.49
N LYS A 211 17.41 -1.10 -19.62
CA LYS A 211 17.87 0.27 -19.89
C LYS A 211 17.33 1.26 -18.85
N GLU A 212 16.08 1.12 -18.45
CA GLU A 212 15.48 2.02 -17.47
C GLU A 212 16.02 1.78 -16.05
N VAL A 213 16.22 0.51 -15.66
CA VAL A 213 16.86 0.14 -14.39
C VAL A 213 18.28 0.71 -14.31
N GLU A 214 19.08 0.62 -15.40
CA GLU A 214 20.42 1.18 -15.46
C GLU A 214 20.42 2.71 -15.37
N ARG A 215 19.48 3.38 -16.08
CA ARG A 215 19.32 4.84 -16.00
C ARG A 215 19.07 5.30 -14.56
N ILE A 216 18.16 4.64 -13.86
CA ILE A 216 17.80 5.01 -12.48
C ILE A 216 18.95 4.66 -11.51
N SER A 217 19.67 3.55 -11.72
CA SER A 217 20.84 3.19 -10.93
C SER A 217 21.93 4.26 -11.03
N SER A 218 22.18 4.77 -12.24
CA SER A 218 23.16 5.84 -12.49
C SER A 218 22.77 7.14 -11.77
N MET A 219 21.48 7.47 -11.72
CA MET A 219 20.98 8.65 -10.97
C MET A 219 21.18 8.50 -9.46
N ILE A 220 20.94 7.30 -8.89
CA ILE A 220 21.20 7.03 -7.47
C ILE A 220 22.67 7.26 -7.14
N SER A 221 23.57 6.75 -7.99
CA SER A 221 25.03 6.83 -7.78
C SER A 221 25.56 8.27 -7.88
N SER A 222 24.97 9.12 -8.72
CA SER A 222 25.36 10.54 -8.83
C SER A 222 24.94 11.35 -7.61
N THR A 223 23.75 11.11 -7.07
CA THR A 223 23.23 11.83 -5.88
C THR A 223 24.08 11.53 -4.63
N VAL A 224 24.67 10.34 -4.51
CA VAL A 224 25.50 9.94 -3.36
C VAL A 224 26.91 10.59 -3.42
N LYS A 225 27.37 11.04 -4.59
CA LYS A 225 28.70 11.68 -4.75
C LYS A 225 28.69 13.19 -4.46
N GLU A 226 27.51 13.81 -4.35
CA GLU A 226 27.35 15.26 -4.09
C GLU A 226 27.09 15.58 -2.62
N VAL A 227 27.07 14.60 -1.73
CA VAL A 227 26.93 14.70 -0.27
C VAL A 227 28.21 14.22 0.41
#